data_24271cab31ff91df7a461e8e6245a837
#
_entry.id   24271cab31ff91df7a461e8e6245a837
#
_cell.length_a   1.000
_cell.length_b   1.000
_cell.length_c   1.000
_cell.angle_alpha   90.00
_cell.angle_beta   90.00
_cell.angle_gamma   90.00
#
_symmetry.space_group_name_H-M   'P 1'
#
loop_
_entity.id
_entity.type
_entity.pdbx_description
1 polymer ?
#
loop_
_entity_poly.entity_id
_entity_poly.type
_entity_poly.pdbx_seq_one_letter_code
_entity_poly.pdbx_strand_id
1 'polypeptide(L)'
;MMSKNKIFIFANMLIFSIFIMSCSSQEYTTAKLAIQQSDFSKASEWLPKAMEVEPDNPEIPMVMAIEIHAQNEDWNEMIALFDRAMRINSEKVVEIRGAFISVKEAVSNYVEFYWAKEFNEGVAQFKKM
;
A
#
# COMPACT_ATOMS: atom_id res chain seq x y z
N MET A 1 14.53 5.44 -46.98
CA MET A 1 15.51 5.50 -45.89
C MET A 1 15.16 6.66 -44.96
N MET A 2 14.90 6.41 -43.69
CA MET A 2 14.68 7.48 -42.72
C MET A 2 16.00 8.20 -42.43
N SER A 3 15.99 9.56 -42.42
CA SER A 3 17.17 10.34 -42.10
C SER A 3 17.60 10.06 -40.63
N LYS A 4 18.91 10.15 -40.36
CA LYS A 4 19.45 9.92 -38.98
C LYS A 4 18.73 10.76 -37.92
N ASN A 5 18.28 11.96 -38.27
CA ASN A 5 17.53 12.85 -37.38
C ASN A 5 16.13 12.32 -37.04
N LYS A 6 15.43 11.67 -37.99
CA LYS A 6 14.12 11.05 -37.71
C LYS A 6 14.23 9.83 -36.80
N ILE A 7 15.27 9.03 -36.97
CA ILE A 7 15.55 7.86 -36.10
C ILE A 7 15.84 8.35 -34.67
N PHE A 8 16.58 9.44 -34.53
CA PHE A 8 16.91 10.02 -33.21
C PHE A 8 15.66 10.57 -32.49
N ILE A 9 14.75 11.19 -33.23
CA ILE A 9 13.47 11.72 -32.70
C ILE A 9 12.56 10.56 -32.26
N PHE A 10 12.47 9.50 -33.08
CA PHE A 10 11.68 8.31 -32.73
C PHE A 10 12.25 7.55 -31.52
N ALA A 11 13.57 7.39 -31.45
CA ALA A 11 14.22 6.76 -30.31
C ALA A 11 14.02 7.58 -29.02
N ASN A 12 14.09 8.90 -29.09
CA ASN A 12 13.87 9.78 -27.93
C ASN A 12 12.40 9.79 -27.48
N MET A 13 11.47 9.71 -28.42
CA MET A 13 10.04 9.62 -28.14
C MET A 13 9.66 8.27 -27.49
N LEU A 14 10.32 7.18 -27.89
CA LEU A 14 10.11 5.85 -27.31
C LEU A 14 10.66 5.76 -25.87
N ILE A 15 11.78 6.39 -25.59
CA ILE A 15 12.39 6.45 -24.24
C ILE A 15 11.50 7.27 -23.30
N PHE A 16 10.89 8.36 -23.78
CA PHE A 16 9.97 9.20 -22.99
C PHE A 16 8.69 8.44 -22.61
N SER A 17 8.20 7.54 -23.48
CA SER A 17 7.00 6.72 -23.21
C SER A 17 7.21 5.69 -22.08
N ILE A 18 8.43 5.24 -21.84
CA ILE A 18 8.75 4.24 -20.80
C ILE A 18 8.76 4.87 -19.40
N PHE A 19 9.02 6.18 -19.28
CA PHE A 19 9.02 6.89 -18.01
C PHE A 19 7.62 7.12 -17.41
N ILE A 20 6.55 7.01 -18.21
CA ILE A 20 5.18 7.27 -17.74
C ILE A 20 4.58 6.07 -16.98
N MET A 21 5.13 4.86 -17.10
CA MET A 21 4.56 3.64 -16.51
C MET A 21 5.00 3.35 -15.07
N SER A 22 5.86 4.18 -14.47
CA SER A 22 6.39 3.95 -13.11
C SER A 22 5.91 4.96 -12.07
N CYS A 23 4.96 5.85 -12.39
CA CYS A 23 4.53 6.89 -11.46
C CYS A 23 3.28 6.42 -10.71
N SER A 24 3.35 6.38 -9.38
CA SER A 24 2.17 6.34 -8.50
C SER A 24 1.16 7.42 -8.92
N SER A 25 -0.13 7.13 -8.80
CA SER A 25 -1.17 8.13 -9.00
C SER A 25 -0.97 9.34 -8.07
N GLN A 26 -1.52 10.47 -8.45
CA GLN A 26 -1.53 11.66 -7.60
C GLN A 26 -2.25 11.39 -6.28
N GLU A 27 -3.32 10.61 -6.32
CA GLU A 27 -4.10 10.20 -5.15
C GLU A 27 -3.24 9.40 -4.17
N TYR A 28 -2.50 8.42 -4.66
CA TYR A 28 -1.63 7.60 -3.79
C TYR A 28 -0.43 8.38 -3.28
N THR A 29 0.16 9.23 -4.10
CA THR A 29 1.25 10.13 -3.68
C THR A 29 0.79 11.07 -2.56
N THR A 30 -0.41 11.64 -2.70
CA THR A 30 -1.02 12.51 -1.67
C THR A 30 -1.27 11.75 -0.38
N ALA A 31 -1.80 10.53 -0.46
CA ALA A 31 -2.03 9.68 0.71
C ALA A 31 -0.71 9.33 1.43
N LYS A 32 0.33 8.94 0.70
CA LYS A 32 1.65 8.64 1.29
C LYS A 32 2.26 9.85 1.98
N LEU A 33 2.17 11.02 1.38
CA LEU A 33 2.64 12.26 1.98
C LEU A 33 1.87 12.59 3.27
N ALA A 34 0.56 12.41 3.27
CA ALA A 34 -0.28 12.60 4.46
C ALA A 34 0.15 11.66 5.60
N ILE A 35 0.43 10.39 5.31
CA ILE A 35 0.94 9.42 6.29
C ILE A 35 2.29 9.89 6.86
N GLN A 36 3.22 10.33 6.01
CA GLN A 36 4.52 10.84 6.43
C GLN A 36 4.40 12.07 7.34
N GLN A 37 3.38 12.88 7.15
CA GLN A 37 3.07 14.06 7.96
C GLN A 37 2.20 13.72 9.19
N SER A 38 1.87 12.45 9.41
CA SER A 38 0.94 11.99 10.46
C SER A 38 -0.46 12.59 10.35
N ASP A 39 -0.86 13.01 9.16
CA ASP A 39 -2.21 13.47 8.83
C ASP A 39 -3.06 12.28 8.38
N PHE A 40 -3.47 11.46 9.35
CA PHE A 40 -4.23 10.23 9.08
C PHE A 40 -5.66 10.51 8.62
N SER A 41 -6.22 11.66 8.96
CA SER A 41 -7.53 12.09 8.43
C SER A 41 -7.46 12.27 6.92
N LYS A 42 -6.48 13.00 6.44
CA LYS A 42 -6.23 13.20 5.00
C LYS A 42 -5.88 11.88 4.30
N ALA A 43 -5.03 11.04 4.92
CA ALA A 43 -4.72 9.73 4.39
C ALA A 43 -5.96 8.85 4.23
N SER A 44 -6.86 8.84 5.21
CA SER A 44 -8.14 8.12 5.16
C SER A 44 -9.06 8.58 4.04
N GLU A 45 -9.00 9.84 3.65
CA GLU A 45 -9.74 10.40 2.52
C GLU A 45 -9.14 9.98 1.17
N TRP A 46 -7.80 10.00 1.05
CA TRP A 46 -7.12 9.82 -0.23
C TRP A 46 -6.81 8.36 -0.58
N LEU A 47 -6.65 7.47 0.41
CA LEU A 47 -6.39 6.05 0.15
C LEU A 47 -7.52 5.34 -0.61
N PRO A 48 -8.82 5.55 -0.29
CA PRO A 48 -9.90 4.97 -1.09
C PRO A 48 -9.90 5.47 -2.54
N LYS A 49 -9.65 6.77 -2.75
CA LYS A 49 -9.52 7.36 -4.11
C LYS A 49 -8.36 6.72 -4.88
N ALA A 50 -7.23 6.51 -4.21
CA ALA A 50 -6.08 5.83 -4.80
C ALA A 50 -6.41 4.38 -5.21
N MET A 51 -7.17 3.64 -4.41
CA MET A 51 -7.62 2.28 -4.77
C MET A 51 -8.53 2.26 -6.00
N GLU A 52 -9.31 3.31 -6.24
CA GLU A 52 -10.15 3.43 -7.44
C GLU A 52 -9.32 3.71 -8.69
N VAL A 53 -8.27 4.51 -8.57
CA VAL A 53 -7.38 4.90 -9.69
C VAL A 53 -6.37 3.80 -10.00
N GLU A 54 -5.88 3.11 -8.99
CA GLU A 54 -4.90 2.01 -9.10
C GLU A 54 -5.46 0.70 -8.53
N PRO A 55 -6.53 0.10 -9.12
CA PRO A 55 -7.20 -1.07 -8.56
C PRO A 55 -6.32 -2.33 -8.51
N ASP A 56 -5.26 -2.39 -9.31
CA ASP A 56 -4.32 -3.51 -9.39
C ASP A 56 -3.07 -3.32 -8.50
N ASN A 57 -3.03 -2.26 -7.72
CA ASN A 57 -1.92 -2.01 -6.79
C ASN A 57 -2.23 -2.55 -5.39
N PRO A 58 -1.66 -3.70 -4.99
CA PRO A 58 -1.94 -4.30 -3.68
C PRO A 58 -1.31 -3.53 -2.51
N GLU A 59 -0.36 -2.64 -2.76
CA GLU A 59 0.26 -1.82 -1.72
C GLU A 59 -0.75 -0.88 -1.07
N ILE A 60 -1.70 -0.32 -1.82
CA ILE A 60 -2.66 0.66 -1.31
C ILE A 60 -3.57 0.06 -0.24
N PRO A 61 -4.28 -1.07 -0.47
CA PRO A 61 -5.06 -1.70 0.59
C PRO A 61 -4.19 -2.17 1.76
N MET A 62 -2.95 -2.59 1.55
CA MET A 62 -2.01 -2.92 2.62
C MET A 62 -1.71 -1.72 3.51
N VAL A 63 -1.37 -0.58 2.91
CA VAL A 63 -1.08 0.66 3.64
C VAL A 63 -2.32 1.14 4.41
N MET A 64 -3.50 1.10 3.80
CA MET A 64 -4.74 1.48 4.47
C MET A 64 -5.06 0.58 5.66
N ALA A 65 -4.88 -0.73 5.51
CA ALA A 65 -5.07 -1.70 6.60
C ALA A 65 -4.17 -1.40 7.80
N ILE A 66 -2.89 -1.12 7.55
CA ILE A 66 -1.86 -0.97 8.59
C ILE A 66 -1.88 0.42 9.21
N GLU A 67 -1.96 1.48 8.39
CA GLU A 67 -1.81 2.85 8.86
C GLU A 67 -3.12 3.47 9.38
N ILE A 68 -4.26 2.96 8.95
CA ILE A 68 -5.57 3.50 9.34
C ILE A 68 -6.32 2.50 10.24
N HIS A 69 -6.71 1.35 9.71
CA HIS A 69 -7.64 0.46 10.42
C HIS A 69 -6.99 -0.25 11.60
N ALA A 70 -5.76 -0.73 11.48
CA ALA A 70 -5.04 -1.34 12.60
C ALA A 70 -4.79 -0.34 13.75
N GLN A 71 -4.54 0.93 13.44
CA GLN A 71 -4.35 1.97 14.46
C GLN A 71 -5.65 2.30 15.22
N ASN A 72 -6.79 2.12 14.57
CA ASN A 72 -8.12 2.30 15.15
C ASN A 72 -8.70 1.02 15.76
N GLU A 73 -7.93 -0.09 15.76
CA GLU A 73 -8.37 -1.41 16.23
C GLU A 73 -9.60 -1.95 15.45
N ASP A 74 -9.74 -1.49 14.20
CA ASP A 74 -10.79 -1.94 13.29
C ASP A 74 -10.33 -3.20 12.54
N TRP A 75 -10.32 -4.31 13.24
CA TRP A 75 -9.76 -5.58 12.79
C TRP A 75 -10.50 -6.16 11.58
N ASN A 76 -11.81 -5.95 11.51
CA ASN A 76 -12.62 -6.47 10.40
C ASN A 76 -12.24 -5.81 9.09
N GLU A 77 -12.10 -4.48 9.06
CA GLU A 77 -11.68 -3.74 7.89
C GLU A 77 -10.22 -4.00 7.54
N MET A 78 -9.35 -4.12 8.54
CA MET A 78 -7.95 -4.49 8.33
C MET A 78 -7.84 -5.83 7.60
N ILE A 79 -8.55 -6.86 8.06
CA ILE A 79 -8.53 -8.20 7.46
C ILE A 79 -9.14 -8.17 6.05
N ALA A 80 -10.23 -7.45 5.84
CA ALA A 80 -10.86 -7.32 4.52
C ALA A 80 -9.90 -6.66 3.49
N LEU A 81 -9.12 -5.67 3.92
CA LEU A 81 -8.13 -5.02 3.06
C LEU A 81 -6.91 -5.91 2.79
N PHE A 82 -6.44 -6.67 3.77
CA PHE A 82 -5.40 -7.67 3.56
C PHE A 82 -5.84 -8.74 2.56
N ASP A 83 -7.07 -9.24 2.69
CA ASP A 83 -7.63 -10.20 1.77
C ASP A 83 -7.76 -9.62 0.34
N ARG A 84 -8.14 -8.36 0.21
CA ARG A 84 -8.15 -7.65 -1.07
C ARG A 84 -6.74 -7.58 -1.69
N ALA A 85 -5.73 -7.21 -0.92
CA ALA A 85 -4.33 -7.15 -1.38
C ALA A 85 -3.83 -8.53 -1.84
N MET A 86 -4.13 -9.57 -1.09
CA MET A 86 -3.79 -10.96 -1.42
C MET A 86 -4.43 -11.40 -2.74
N ARG A 87 -5.68 -11.03 -2.98
CA ARG A 87 -6.39 -11.34 -4.25
C ARG A 87 -5.85 -10.58 -5.43
N ILE A 88 -5.36 -9.35 -5.24
CA ILE A 88 -4.74 -8.57 -6.32
C ILE A 88 -3.43 -9.25 -6.76
N ASN A 89 -2.48 -9.41 -5.86
CA ASN A 89 -1.21 -10.09 -6.14
C ASN A 89 -0.45 -10.40 -4.84
N SER A 90 -0.54 -11.63 -4.36
CA SER A 90 0.10 -12.07 -3.11
C SER A 90 1.63 -12.10 -3.17
N GLU A 91 2.20 -12.27 -4.36
CA GLU A 91 3.65 -12.38 -4.57
C GLU A 91 4.34 -11.04 -4.80
N LYS A 92 3.57 -9.98 -5.07
CA LYS A 92 4.14 -8.66 -5.35
C LYS A 92 4.88 -8.14 -4.13
N VAL A 93 6.11 -7.66 -4.35
CA VAL A 93 6.86 -6.92 -3.35
C VAL A 93 6.31 -5.51 -3.25
N VAL A 94 5.98 -5.10 -2.05
CA VAL A 94 5.45 -3.78 -1.69
C VAL A 94 6.35 -3.12 -0.65
N GLU A 95 6.27 -1.81 -0.56
CA GLU A 95 6.99 -1.05 0.46
C GLU A 95 6.06 -0.70 1.62
N ILE A 96 6.32 -1.29 2.78
CA ILE A 96 5.57 -1.02 4.02
C ILE A 96 6.52 -0.50 5.08
N ARG A 97 6.35 0.74 5.50
CA ARG A 97 7.19 1.39 6.53
C ARG A 97 8.69 1.28 6.26
N GLY A 98 9.06 1.43 4.97
CA GLY A 98 10.44 1.35 4.51
C GLY A 98 11.00 -0.07 4.31
N ALA A 99 10.21 -1.10 4.58
CA ALA A 99 10.58 -2.48 4.30
C ALA A 99 9.99 -2.97 2.98
N PHE A 100 10.80 -3.62 2.17
CA PHE A 100 10.37 -4.28 0.93
C PHE A 100 10.06 -5.75 1.22
N ILE A 101 8.80 -6.11 1.11
CA ILE A 101 8.28 -7.43 1.53
C ILE A 101 7.16 -7.88 0.59
N SER A 102 7.01 -9.18 0.34
CA SER A 102 5.87 -9.66 -0.45
C SER A 102 4.55 -9.45 0.31
N VAL A 103 3.47 -9.24 -0.43
CA VAL A 103 2.13 -9.04 0.17
C VAL A 103 1.79 -10.17 1.13
N LYS A 104 1.96 -11.44 0.72
CA LYS A 104 1.65 -12.60 1.58
C LYS A 104 2.45 -12.64 2.87
N GLU A 105 3.73 -12.31 2.80
CA GLU A 105 4.60 -12.29 3.98
C GLU A 105 4.25 -11.12 4.90
N ALA A 106 3.97 -9.95 4.35
CA ALA A 106 3.51 -8.80 5.11
C ALA A 106 2.19 -9.08 5.83
N VAL A 107 1.20 -9.65 5.13
CA VAL A 107 -0.09 -10.04 5.74
C VAL A 107 0.13 -11.00 6.90
N SER A 108 0.93 -12.05 6.71
CA SER A 108 1.22 -13.02 7.76
C SER A 108 1.84 -12.36 8.99
N ASN A 109 2.87 -11.52 8.78
CA ASN A 109 3.59 -10.86 9.86
C ASN A 109 2.71 -9.87 10.64
N TYR A 110 1.90 -9.07 9.94
CA TYR A 110 1.03 -8.09 10.61
C TYR A 110 -0.16 -8.74 11.32
N VAL A 111 -0.77 -9.76 10.75
CA VAL A 111 -1.84 -10.52 11.42
C VAL A 111 -1.31 -11.19 12.70
N GLU A 112 -0.15 -11.82 12.64
CA GLU A 112 0.47 -12.44 13.82
C GLU A 112 0.81 -11.41 14.90
N PHE A 113 1.38 -10.27 14.49
CA PHE A 113 1.73 -9.18 15.41
C PHE A 113 0.50 -8.63 16.16
N TYR A 114 -0.57 -8.30 15.43
CA TYR A 114 -1.77 -7.74 16.06
C TYR A 114 -2.53 -8.78 16.88
N TRP A 115 -2.59 -10.03 16.43
CA TRP A 115 -3.19 -11.11 17.22
C TRP A 115 -2.45 -11.32 18.54
N ALA A 116 -1.13 -11.35 18.53
CA ALA A 116 -0.32 -11.49 19.74
C ALA A 116 -0.50 -10.31 20.70
N LYS A 117 -0.59 -9.09 20.17
CA LYS A 117 -0.86 -7.88 20.95
C LYS A 117 -2.21 -7.99 21.68
N GLU A 118 -3.28 -8.27 20.96
CA GLU A 118 -4.64 -8.41 21.51
C GLU A 118 -4.71 -9.54 22.57
N PHE A 119 -4.09 -10.67 22.28
CA PHE A 119 -4.02 -11.79 23.23
C PHE A 119 -3.33 -11.38 24.53
N ASN A 120 -2.17 -10.73 24.45
CA ASN A 120 -1.42 -10.30 25.63
C ASN A 120 -2.16 -9.24 26.46
N GLU A 121 -2.85 -8.31 25.80
CA GLU A 121 -3.70 -7.32 26.47
C GLU A 121 -4.88 -7.99 27.21
N GLY A 122 -5.55 -8.94 26.57
CA GLY A 122 -6.60 -9.74 27.19
C GLY A 122 -6.13 -10.51 28.43
N VAL A 123 -4.97 -11.17 28.35
CA VAL A 123 -4.35 -11.88 29.48
C VAL A 123 -3.99 -10.91 30.61
N ALA A 124 -3.45 -9.72 30.29
CA ALA A 124 -3.10 -8.71 31.28
C ALA A 124 -4.32 -8.19 32.04
N GLN A 125 -5.44 -7.99 31.34
CA GLN A 125 -6.72 -7.59 31.95
C GLN A 125 -7.26 -8.70 32.87
N PHE A 126 -7.21 -9.95 32.43
CA PHE A 126 -7.67 -11.10 33.22
C PHE A 126 -6.90 -11.25 34.54
N LYS A 127 -5.58 -11.00 34.54
CA LYS A 127 -4.75 -11.06 35.76
C LYS A 127 -5.05 -9.94 36.78
N LYS A 128 -5.68 -8.84 36.35
CA LYS A 128 -6.08 -7.74 37.25
C LYS A 128 -7.45 -7.93 37.89
N MET A 129 -8.20 -8.90 37.41
CA MET A 129 -9.51 -9.28 38.01
C MET A 129 -9.32 -10.25 39.19
#